data_7130a83ac22b7992598cdd61974d9dbc
#
_entry.id   7130a83ac22b7992598cdd61974d9dbc
#
_cell.length_a   1.000
_cell.length_b   1.000
_cell.length_c   1.000
_cell.angle_alpha   90.00
_cell.angle_beta   90.00
_cell.angle_gamma   90.00
#
_symmetry.space_group_name_H-M   'P 1'
#
loop_
_entity.id
_entity.type
_entity.pdbx_description
1 polymer ?
#
loop_
_entity_poly.entity_id
_entity_poly.type
_entity_poly.pdbx_seq_one_letter_code
_entity_poly.pdbx_strand_id
1 'polypeptide(L)'
;MDVDIGSITELNGNTRVVRDKPYESSIDFSLNAMDKLETAKGRMGVTFRDETTIRLTEHSNVIIDEFVFDPNPSKSSMALNFVKGTGRFISSKKKRIPNDNITVRTHAATIGIRGTDFTITVKETGEALVILLPDEFGDASGEITVNTALGQVVLTKPYEATTVYNFET
;
A
#
# COMPACT_ATOMS: atom_id res chain seq x y z
N MET A 1 -18.84 -15.50 5.15
CA MET A 1 -18.40 -15.77 3.76
C MET A 1 -17.28 -14.80 3.44
N ASP A 2 -16.09 -15.33 3.18
CA ASP A 2 -14.94 -14.49 2.85
C ASP A 2 -15.14 -13.90 1.47
N VAL A 3 -15.04 -12.58 1.38
CA VAL A 3 -15.16 -11.87 0.11
C VAL A 3 -13.77 -11.69 -0.47
N ASP A 4 -13.57 -12.17 -1.69
CA ASP A 4 -12.37 -11.96 -2.46
C ASP A 4 -12.22 -10.46 -2.74
N ILE A 5 -11.16 -9.84 -2.23
CA ILE A 5 -10.91 -8.41 -2.38
C ILE A 5 -9.82 -8.11 -3.41
N GLY A 6 -9.15 -9.14 -3.89
CA GLY A 6 -8.07 -9.02 -4.85
C GLY A 6 -7.36 -10.34 -5.02
N SER A 7 -6.28 -10.33 -5.77
CA SER A 7 -5.48 -11.52 -6.03
C SER A 7 -4.01 -11.18 -6.23
N ILE A 8 -3.17 -12.21 -6.08
CA ILE A 8 -1.75 -12.11 -6.41
C ILE A 8 -1.61 -12.20 -7.92
N THR A 9 -0.98 -11.18 -8.53
CA THR A 9 -0.83 -11.08 -9.98
C THR A 9 0.61 -11.19 -10.45
N GLU A 10 1.58 -11.02 -9.54
CA GLU A 10 3.00 -11.17 -9.85
C GLU A 10 3.70 -11.90 -8.69
N LEU A 11 4.57 -12.84 -8.99
CA LEU A 11 5.33 -13.57 -7.99
C LEU A 11 6.74 -13.89 -8.48
N ASN A 12 7.70 -13.79 -7.56
CA ASN A 12 9.06 -14.26 -7.77
C ASN A 12 9.66 -14.61 -6.41
N GLY A 13 10.30 -15.77 -6.31
CA GLY A 13 11.01 -16.18 -5.08
C GLY A 13 10.10 -16.54 -3.93
N ASN A 14 10.59 -16.35 -2.70
CA ASN A 14 9.92 -16.75 -1.48
C ASN A 14 8.93 -15.70 -1.00
N THR A 15 7.66 -16.04 -1.01
CA THR A 15 6.56 -15.18 -0.55
C THR A 15 5.50 -16.04 0.11
N ARG A 16 4.70 -15.43 0.97
CA ARG A 16 3.57 -16.11 1.61
C ARG A 16 2.47 -15.14 2.00
N VAL A 17 1.27 -15.69 2.20
CA VAL A 17 0.13 -14.97 2.77
C VAL A 17 -0.17 -15.60 4.12
N VAL A 18 -0.22 -14.79 5.18
CA VAL A 18 -0.54 -15.26 6.53
C VAL A 18 -1.95 -14.84 6.88
N ARG A 19 -2.76 -15.81 7.23
CA ARG A 19 -4.17 -15.63 7.56
C ARG A 19 -4.42 -16.29 8.93
N ASP A 20 -5.12 -17.41 8.97
CA ASP A 20 -5.19 -18.30 10.13
C ASP A 20 -3.90 -19.12 10.32
N LYS A 21 -3.17 -19.29 9.22
CA LYS A 21 -1.88 -19.97 9.14
C LYS A 21 -1.13 -19.42 7.90
N PRO A 22 0.17 -19.72 7.75
CA PRO A 22 0.87 -19.34 6.53
C PRO A 22 0.39 -20.17 5.34
N TYR A 23 0.17 -19.51 4.21
CA TYR A 23 -0.14 -20.12 2.92
C TYR A 23 0.97 -19.79 1.95
N GLU A 24 1.42 -20.77 1.19
CA GLU A 24 2.34 -20.56 0.09
C GLU A 24 1.62 -19.74 -0.99
N SER A 25 2.29 -18.71 -1.51
CA SER A 25 1.70 -17.84 -2.52
C SER A 25 1.66 -18.50 -3.89
N SER A 26 0.64 -18.19 -4.66
CA SER A 26 0.52 -18.60 -6.07
C SER A 26 -0.15 -17.49 -6.86
N ILE A 27 0.06 -17.48 -8.18
CA ILE A 27 -0.65 -16.54 -9.06
C ILE A 27 -2.15 -16.84 -8.96
N ASP A 28 -2.96 -15.79 -8.96
CA ASP A 28 -4.41 -15.82 -8.79
C ASP A 28 -4.88 -16.25 -7.39
N PHE A 29 -3.96 -16.35 -6.42
CA PHE A 29 -4.33 -16.61 -5.03
C PHE A 29 -5.26 -15.49 -4.55
N SER A 30 -6.46 -15.83 -4.09
CA SER A 30 -7.47 -14.88 -3.61
C SER A 30 -7.09 -14.29 -2.26
N LEU A 31 -7.22 -12.99 -2.13
CA LEU A 31 -6.92 -12.25 -0.91
C LEU A 31 -8.18 -11.85 -0.17
N ASN A 32 -8.10 -11.86 1.16
CA ASN A 32 -9.17 -11.46 2.07
C ASN A 32 -8.71 -10.29 2.94
N ALA A 33 -9.66 -9.56 3.51
CA ALA A 33 -9.34 -8.57 4.53
C ALA A 33 -8.60 -9.23 5.69
N MET A 34 -7.69 -8.50 6.31
CA MET A 34 -6.79 -8.93 7.38
C MET A 34 -5.66 -9.86 6.95
N ASP A 35 -5.57 -10.21 5.68
CA ASP A 35 -4.43 -10.97 5.17
C ASP A 35 -3.13 -10.19 5.34
N LYS A 36 -2.08 -10.90 5.72
CA LYS A 36 -0.74 -10.36 5.83
C LYS A 36 0.10 -10.87 4.66
N LEU A 37 0.60 -9.96 3.87
CA LEU A 37 1.45 -10.26 2.71
C LEU A 37 2.90 -10.18 3.15
N GLU A 38 3.65 -11.27 3.00
CA GLU A 38 5.06 -11.31 3.39
C GLU A 38 5.94 -11.78 2.24
N THR A 39 7.04 -11.07 2.04
CA THR A 39 8.11 -11.51 1.15
C THR A 39 9.38 -11.75 1.98
N ALA A 40 10.14 -12.76 1.60
CA ALA A 40 11.50 -12.96 2.09
C ALA A 40 12.45 -12.64 0.93
N LYS A 41 13.18 -13.60 0.41
CA LYS A 41 13.97 -13.40 -0.82
C LYS A 41 13.05 -13.56 -2.03
N GLY A 42 12.12 -12.62 -2.18
CA GLY A 42 11.13 -12.68 -3.24
C GLY A 42 10.39 -11.39 -3.42
N ARG A 43 9.52 -11.37 -4.42
CA ARG A 43 8.71 -10.20 -4.78
C ARG A 43 7.28 -10.62 -5.00
N MET A 44 6.34 -9.75 -4.63
CA MET A 44 4.92 -10.01 -4.78
C MET A 44 4.22 -8.78 -5.33
N GLY A 45 3.39 -8.96 -6.35
CA GLY A 45 2.46 -7.93 -6.81
C GLY A 45 1.04 -8.39 -6.59
N VAL A 46 0.19 -7.51 -6.07
CA VAL A 46 -1.23 -7.80 -5.87
C VAL A 46 -2.07 -6.74 -6.56
N THR A 47 -3.20 -7.16 -7.09
CA THR A 47 -4.18 -6.27 -7.71
C THR A 47 -5.50 -6.41 -6.98
N PHE A 48 -6.01 -5.31 -6.48
CA PHE A 48 -7.30 -5.26 -5.78
C PHE A 48 -8.46 -5.12 -6.77
N ARG A 49 -9.66 -5.33 -6.28
CA ARG A 49 -10.87 -5.30 -7.14
C ARG A 49 -11.13 -3.93 -7.78
N ASP A 50 -10.67 -2.86 -7.15
CA ASP A 50 -10.73 -1.51 -7.71
C ASP A 50 -9.62 -1.23 -8.74
N GLU A 51 -8.79 -2.25 -9.04
CA GLU A 51 -7.63 -2.17 -9.94
C GLU A 51 -6.42 -1.44 -9.38
N THR A 52 -6.41 -1.13 -8.09
CA THR A 52 -5.20 -0.66 -7.40
C THR A 52 -4.18 -1.79 -7.34
N THR A 53 -2.93 -1.47 -7.61
CA THR A 53 -1.83 -2.45 -7.59
C THR A 53 -0.80 -2.07 -6.53
N ILE A 54 -0.30 -3.08 -5.82
CA ILE A 54 0.82 -2.92 -4.89
C ILE A 54 1.89 -3.93 -5.27
N ARG A 55 3.13 -3.45 -5.39
CA ARG A 55 4.29 -4.29 -5.66
C ARG A 55 5.24 -4.24 -4.48
N LEU A 56 5.51 -5.39 -3.89
CA LEU A 56 6.41 -5.52 -2.75
C LEU A 56 7.74 -6.11 -3.20
N THR A 57 8.84 -5.50 -2.75
CA THR A 57 10.18 -6.05 -2.95
C THR A 57 10.53 -7.01 -1.81
N GLU A 58 11.79 -7.44 -1.74
CA GLU A 58 12.25 -8.40 -0.74
C GLU A 58 12.07 -7.89 0.70
N HIS A 59 11.83 -8.80 1.62
CA HIS A 59 11.72 -8.54 3.06
C HIS A 59 10.66 -7.50 3.43
N SER A 60 9.52 -7.57 2.76
CA SER A 60 8.39 -6.67 3.00
C SER A 60 7.24 -7.37 3.72
N ASN A 61 6.45 -6.59 4.44
CA ASN A 61 5.33 -7.07 5.23
C ASN A 61 4.23 -6.01 5.24
N VAL A 62 3.06 -6.37 4.70
CA VAL A 62 1.91 -5.48 4.60
C VAL A 62 0.65 -6.22 5.06
N ILE A 63 -0.16 -5.59 5.89
CA ILE A 63 -1.44 -6.13 6.32
C ILE A 63 -2.55 -5.37 5.61
N ILE A 64 -3.49 -6.09 5.03
CA ILE A 64 -4.69 -5.48 4.43
C ILE A 64 -5.71 -5.30 5.56
N ASP A 65 -5.71 -4.10 6.18
CA ASP A 65 -6.60 -3.84 7.33
C ASP A 65 -8.06 -3.78 6.92
N GLU A 66 -8.34 -3.12 5.80
CA GLU A 66 -9.71 -2.94 5.33
C GLU A 66 -9.75 -2.81 3.83
N PHE A 67 -10.71 -3.44 3.20
CA PHE A 67 -11.06 -3.20 1.81
C PHE A 67 -12.56 -3.42 1.64
N VAL A 68 -13.26 -2.34 1.31
CA VAL A 68 -14.69 -2.38 1.00
C VAL A 68 -14.88 -1.82 -0.39
N PHE A 69 -15.46 -2.63 -1.27
CA PHE A 69 -15.77 -2.23 -2.63
C PHE A 69 -17.28 -2.32 -2.82
N ASP A 70 -17.93 -1.17 -2.78
CA ASP A 70 -19.39 -1.04 -2.83
C ASP A 70 -19.83 -0.44 -4.17
N PRO A 71 -20.99 -0.83 -4.74
CA PRO A 71 -21.52 -0.17 -5.93
C PRO A 71 -21.67 1.34 -5.77
N ASN A 72 -21.89 1.83 -4.55
CA ASN A 72 -21.83 3.25 -4.23
C ASN A 72 -20.38 3.61 -3.86
N PRO A 73 -19.65 4.36 -4.72
CA PRO A 73 -18.25 4.69 -4.46
C PRO A 73 -18.00 5.34 -3.11
N SER A 74 -18.94 6.16 -2.60
CA SER A 74 -18.77 6.85 -1.32
C SER A 74 -18.70 5.88 -0.12
N LYS A 75 -19.13 4.62 -0.29
CA LYS A 75 -19.06 3.57 0.72
C LYS A 75 -17.84 2.65 0.55
N SER A 76 -17.03 2.88 -0.47
CA SER A 76 -15.83 2.11 -0.72
C SER A 76 -14.66 2.67 0.08
N SER A 77 -13.82 1.81 0.61
CA SER A 77 -12.65 2.23 1.40
C SER A 77 -11.54 1.20 1.33
N MET A 78 -10.31 1.66 1.55
CA MET A 78 -9.13 0.81 1.63
C MET A 78 -8.22 1.33 2.73
N ALA A 79 -7.74 0.44 3.58
CA ALA A 79 -6.72 0.75 4.57
C ALA A 79 -5.68 -0.36 4.61
N LEU A 80 -4.42 0.03 4.49
CA LEU A 80 -3.28 -0.88 4.52
C LEU A 80 -2.35 -0.48 5.66
N ASN A 81 -1.76 -1.47 6.31
CA ASN A 81 -0.71 -1.25 7.30
C ASN A 81 0.61 -1.75 6.73
N PHE A 82 1.50 -0.83 6.42
CA PHE A 82 2.81 -1.14 5.88
C PHE A 82 3.79 -1.29 7.04
N VAL A 83 4.09 -2.54 7.39
CA VAL A 83 4.87 -2.86 8.61
C VAL A 83 6.35 -2.65 8.38
N LYS A 84 6.90 -3.16 7.29
CA LYS A 84 8.31 -3.01 6.91
C LYS A 84 8.55 -3.35 5.44
N GLY A 85 9.68 -2.91 4.92
CA GLY A 85 10.13 -3.21 3.57
C GLY A 85 9.85 -2.08 2.60
N THR A 86 9.84 -2.40 1.32
CA THR A 86 9.63 -1.42 0.25
C THR A 86 8.50 -1.88 -0.66
N GLY A 87 7.61 -0.95 -0.94
CA GLY A 87 6.52 -1.19 -1.87
C GLY A 87 6.25 -0.01 -2.79
N ARG A 88 5.63 -0.31 -3.93
CA ARG A 88 5.11 0.69 -4.84
C ARG A 88 3.60 0.56 -4.88
N PHE A 89 2.93 1.65 -4.62
CA PHE A 89 1.48 1.75 -4.68
C PHE A 89 1.09 2.48 -5.96
N ILE A 90 0.23 1.85 -6.77
CA ILE A 90 -0.26 2.42 -8.02
C ILE A 90 -1.77 2.48 -7.94
N SER A 91 -2.33 3.69 -7.80
CA SER A 91 -3.77 3.83 -7.72
C SER A 91 -4.45 3.50 -9.04
N SER A 92 -5.69 3.05 -8.94
CA SER A 92 -6.53 2.80 -10.11
C SER A 92 -6.78 4.10 -10.88
N LYS A 93 -6.58 4.07 -12.19
CA LYS A 93 -6.92 5.19 -13.07
C LYS A 93 -8.42 5.47 -13.09
N LYS A 94 -9.24 4.49 -12.76
CA LYS A 94 -10.70 4.61 -12.74
C LYS A 94 -11.23 5.24 -11.46
N LYS A 95 -10.37 5.44 -10.45
CA LYS A 95 -10.72 6.09 -9.18
C LYS A 95 -12.01 5.57 -8.54
N ARG A 96 -12.15 4.25 -8.48
CA ARG A 96 -13.36 3.58 -7.97
C ARG A 96 -13.55 3.74 -6.45
N ILE A 97 -12.47 4.01 -5.73
CA ILE A 97 -12.52 4.34 -4.31
C ILE A 97 -12.20 5.83 -4.19
N PRO A 98 -13.05 6.63 -3.51
CA PRO A 98 -12.76 8.05 -3.32
C PRO A 98 -11.41 8.27 -2.64
N ASN A 99 -10.69 9.30 -3.04
CA ASN A 99 -9.36 9.61 -2.53
C ASN A 99 -9.30 9.66 -1.01
N ASP A 100 -10.28 10.29 -0.38
CA ASP A 100 -10.32 10.44 1.08
C ASP A 100 -10.52 9.11 1.82
N ASN A 101 -10.86 8.04 1.09
CA ASN A 101 -11.14 6.73 1.66
C ASN A 101 -9.98 5.74 1.48
N ILE A 102 -8.82 6.20 1.02
CA ILE A 102 -7.63 5.36 0.88
C ILE A 102 -6.56 5.84 1.86
N THR A 103 -6.16 4.95 2.76
CA THR A 103 -5.18 5.25 3.81
C THR A 103 -4.12 4.16 3.88
N VAL A 104 -2.85 4.58 3.96
CA VAL A 104 -1.74 3.67 4.24
C VAL A 104 -1.14 4.10 5.57
N ARG A 105 -1.07 3.17 6.52
CA ARG A 105 -0.50 3.42 7.84
C ARG A 105 0.85 2.76 7.98
N THR A 106 1.75 3.45 8.66
CA THR A 106 3.01 2.89 9.14
C THR A 106 3.08 3.12 10.65
N HIS A 107 4.11 2.60 11.29
CA HIS A 107 4.31 2.83 12.72
C HIS A 107 4.38 4.34 13.06
N ALA A 108 5.01 5.14 12.20
CA ALA A 108 5.30 6.54 12.48
C ALA A 108 4.36 7.53 11.77
N ALA A 109 3.56 7.08 10.81
CA ALA A 109 2.79 8.00 9.96
C ALA A 109 1.48 7.41 9.47
N THR A 110 0.55 8.31 9.13
CA THR A 110 -0.67 8.00 8.39
C THR A 110 -0.62 8.73 7.07
N ILE A 111 -0.74 8.00 5.97
CA ILE A 111 -0.57 8.53 4.62
C ILE A 111 -1.92 8.52 3.91
N GLY A 112 -2.39 9.71 3.52
CA GLY A 112 -3.56 9.89 2.68
C GLY A 112 -3.15 10.06 1.23
N ILE A 113 -3.92 9.50 0.31
CA ILE A 113 -3.57 9.38 -1.09
C ILE A 113 -4.66 9.98 -1.98
N ARG A 114 -4.24 10.79 -2.95
CA ARG A 114 -5.12 11.32 -3.99
C ARG A 114 -4.59 10.91 -5.36
N GLY A 115 -5.06 9.76 -5.87
CA GLY A 115 -4.77 9.31 -7.22
C GLY A 115 -3.29 9.21 -7.52
N THR A 116 -2.52 8.56 -6.68
CA THR A 116 -1.06 8.60 -6.75
C THR A 116 -0.42 7.29 -7.16
N ASP A 117 0.79 7.43 -7.68
CA ASP A 117 1.79 6.38 -7.82
C ASP A 117 2.95 6.82 -6.92
N PHE A 118 3.30 6.01 -5.92
CA PHE A 118 4.36 6.37 -4.97
C PHE A 118 5.07 5.12 -4.46
N THR A 119 6.27 5.34 -3.93
CA THR A 119 7.00 4.30 -3.21
C THR A 119 7.03 4.62 -1.73
N ILE A 120 7.04 3.57 -0.93
CA ILE A 120 7.19 3.66 0.51
C ILE A 120 8.22 2.63 0.97
N THR A 121 9.16 3.07 1.80
CA THR A 121 10.14 2.19 2.45
C THR A 121 10.03 2.38 3.95
N VAL A 122 9.77 1.30 4.67
CA VAL A 122 9.67 1.32 6.13
C VAL A 122 10.78 0.42 6.69
N LYS A 123 11.63 1.00 7.51
CA LYS A 123 12.71 0.27 8.19
C LYS A 123 12.18 -0.44 9.42
N GLU A 124 12.94 -1.42 9.92
CA GLU A 124 12.59 -2.12 11.17
C GLU A 124 12.47 -1.18 12.37
N THR A 125 13.16 -0.05 12.34
CA THR A 125 13.07 1.00 13.37
C THR A 125 11.74 1.75 13.33
N GLY A 126 10.95 1.60 12.26
CA GLY A 126 9.72 2.37 12.06
C GLY A 126 9.91 3.63 11.21
N GLU A 127 11.17 4.01 10.92
CA GLU A 127 11.45 5.13 10.02
C GLU A 127 10.91 4.84 8.62
N ALA A 128 10.23 5.81 8.01
CA ALA A 128 9.61 5.65 6.70
C ALA A 128 10.07 6.72 5.72
N LEU A 129 10.29 6.31 4.47
CA LEU A 129 10.56 7.20 3.35
C LEU A 129 9.42 7.07 2.34
N VAL A 130 8.81 8.19 1.98
CA VAL A 130 7.72 8.25 1.01
C VAL A 130 8.15 9.14 -0.16
N ILE A 131 7.99 8.63 -1.39
CA ILE A 131 8.39 9.34 -2.61
C ILE A 131 7.21 9.35 -3.58
N LEU A 132 6.76 10.55 -3.97
CA LEU A 132 5.73 10.73 -4.99
C LEU A 132 6.35 10.51 -6.37
N LEU A 133 5.78 9.61 -7.17
CA LEU A 133 6.26 9.30 -8.50
C LEU A 133 5.50 10.09 -9.57
N PRO A 134 6.12 10.34 -10.72
CA PRO A 134 5.45 11.00 -11.84
C PRO A 134 4.50 10.07 -12.58
N ASP A 135 3.59 10.64 -13.33
CA ASP A 135 2.76 9.93 -14.30
C ASP A 135 3.54 9.74 -15.62
N GLU A 136 2.86 9.21 -16.63
CA GLU A 136 3.45 8.94 -17.95
C GLU A 136 3.92 10.20 -18.68
N PHE A 137 3.44 11.37 -18.27
CA PHE A 137 3.81 12.66 -18.88
C PHE A 137 4.89 13.40 -18.08
N GLY A 138 5.38 12.84 -16.99
CA GLY A 138 6.37 13.45 -16.13
C GLY A 138 5.79 14.42 -15.09
N ASP A 139 4.48 14.55 -15.03
CA ASP A 139 3.80 15.36 -14.01
C ASP A 139 3.58 14.52 -12.76
N ALA A 140 3.29 15.17 -11.63
CA ALA A 140 2.94 14.43 -10.41
C ALA A 140 1.71 13.56 -10.67
N SER A 141 1.78 12.28 -10.26
CA SER A 141 0.69 11.32 -10.45
C SER A 141 -0.52 11.64 -9.57
N GLY A 142 -0.33 12.47 -8.55
CA GLY A 142 -1.38 12.86 -7.62
C GLY A 142 -0.78 13.65 -6.47
N GLU A 143 -1.39 13.52 -5.30
CA GLU A 143 -0.97 14.22 -4.10
C GLU A 143 -0.93 13.26 -2.92
N ILE A 144 0.07 13.39 -2.06
CA ILE A 144 0.24 12.57 -0.86
C ILE A 144 0.27 13.48 0.36
N THR A 145 -0.52 13.13 1.37
CA THR A 145 -0.50 13.81 2.65
C THR A 145 0.08 12.86 3.70
N VAL A 146 1.18 13.25 4.34
CA VAL A 146 1.84 12.45 5.37
C VAL A 146 1.60 13.12 6.72
N ASN A 147 0.84 12.45 7.58
CA ASN A 147 0.49 12.93 8.91
C ASN A 147 1.27 12.19 9.98
N THR A 148 1.90 12.94 10.87
CA THR A 148 2.64 12.40 12.02
C THR A 148 2.23 13.13 13.29
N ALA A 149 2.74 12.69 14.44
CA ALA A 149 2.54 13.39 15.71
C ALA A 149 3.11 14.82 15.70
N LEU A 150 4.07 15.10 14.81
CA LEU A 150 4.74 16.41 14.73
C LEU A 150 4.11 17.34 13.69
N GLY A 151 3.15 16.88 12.91
CA GLY A 151 2.49 17.69 11.90
C GLY A 151 2.25 16.98 10.60
N GLN A 152 2.08 17.76 9.54
CA GLN A 152 1.67 17.27 8.23
C GLN A 152 2.61 17.77 7.14
N VAL A 153 2.96 16.88 6.21
CA VAL A 153 3.71 17.22 5.01
C VAL A 153 2.86 16.81 3.81
N VAL A 154 2.80 17.67 2.79
CA VAL A 154 2.07 17.38 1.55
C VAL A 154 3.08 17.32 0.39
N LEU A 155 3.06 16.21 -0.34
CA LEU A 155 3.89 16.00 -1.53
C LEU A 155 3.03 16.25 -2.76
N THR A 156 3.46 17.19 -3.63
CA THR A 156 2.70 17.62 -4.81
C THR A 156 3.51 17.62 -6.11
N LYS A 157 4.82 17.39 -6.02
CA LYS A 157 5.72 17.44 -7.18
C LYS A 157 6.32 16.07 -7.48
N PRO A 158 6.63 15.78 -8.77
CA PRO A 158 7.31 14.53 -9.13
C PRO A 158 8.62 14.37 -8.36
N TYR A 159 8.84 13.17 -7.81
CA TYR A 159 10.00 12.79 -7.01
C TYR A 159 10.18 13.56 -5.70
N GLU A 160 9.22 14.38 -5.32
CA GLU A 160 9.22 14.98 -3.98
C GLU A 160 9.08 13.87 -2.94
N ALA A 161 9.88 13.97 -1.87
CA ALA A 161 9.97 12.91 -0.87
C ALA A 161 9.98 13.48 0.54
N THR A 162 9.57 12.65 1.49
CA THR A 162 9.70 12.97 2.90
C THR A 162 10.14 11.74 3.68
N THR A 163 10.97 11.95 4.71
CA THR A 163 11.36 10.92 5.65
C THR A 163 10.67 11.19 6.98
N VAL A 164 10.04 10.16 7.53
CA VAL A 164 9.39 10.22 8.83
C VAL A 164 10.22 9.41 9.81
N TYR A 165 10.70 10.05 10.86
CA TYR A 165 11.50 9.40 11.88
C TYR A 165 10.59 8.88 13.00
N ASN A 166 10.97 7.75 13.57
CA ASN A 166 10.30 7.22 14.74
C ASN A 166 10.99 7.78 15.99
N PHE A 167 10.27 8.60 16.75
CA PHE A 167 10.77 9.23 17.97
C PHE A 167 10.34 8.52 19.25
N GLU A 168 9.91 7.27 19.15
CA GLU A 168 9.59 6.49 20.34
C GLU A 168 10.85 6.23 21.17
N THR A 169 10.76 6.55 22.42
CA THR A 169 11.84 6.31 23.39
C THR A 169 11.54 5.04 24.18
#